data_f863f85d1937373ccdf74f2733079ab9
#
_entry.id   f863f85d1937373ccdf74f2733079ab9
#
_cell.length_a   1.000
_cell.length_b   1.000
_cell.length_c   1.000
_cell.angle_alpha   90.00
_cell.angle_beta   90.00
_cell.angle_gamma   90.00
#
_symmetry.space_group_name_H-M   'P 1'
#
loop_
_entity.id
_entity.type
_entity.pdbx_description
1 polymer ?
#
loop_
_entity_poly.entity_id
_entity_poly.type
_entity_poly.pdbx_seq_one_letter_code
_entity_poly.pdbx_strand_id
1 'polypeptide(L)'
;MKQPFCTPAQALRRVLDAAAALPVPATERVPLDDACGRIAARDLCARMDQPPFDRSPLDGYALHSADTAGAGEETPVTLPVVMKLYAGDAPAVALPAGCAARIMTGAPLPPGADCVLMQELTDSGEEQVRIYARLQPNANVVFRGEDIAAGAPIAAAGTVLTPAHIGVLAGQGIPDAEVFCPLTVGVLATGSELLEAGEAWAPGKIYDANGIQNAARLRQLGFAVERTHCSDDPEEIAARMQDLLTRCDAVITSGGVSVGQKDYLPTVLEMLHAEPVFAGVAQKPGSPMIAAQVGEKLVFCLSGNPFAAAATLEQYAVPALLRAAGRREEDCIPVHTRGRLTTGFSKPSKGTRFLRARALGGLVEIPGEGNAEAHSSGSLSAMMGCNCLVELPAGSGPVAPGEEVEVLNFVQ
;
A
#
# COMPACT_ATOMS: atom_id res chain seq x y z
N MET A 1 -30.05 19.33 20.72
CA MET A 1 -29.62 20.05 19.51
C MET A 1 -28.89 19.05 18.65
N LYS A 2 -29.32 18.80 17.37
CA LYS A 2 -28.54 17.94 16.46
C LYS A 2 -27.18 18.58 16.26
N GLN A 3 -26.10 17.89 16.57
CA GLN A 3 -24.75 18.37 16.23
C GLN A 3 -24.67 18.58 14.71
N PRO A 4 -24.01 19.67 14.23
CA PRO A 4 -23.82 19.86 12.81
C PRO A 4 -22.96 18.73 12.25
N PHE A 5 -23.25 18.30 11.01
CA PHE A 5 -22.45 17.30 10.34
C PHE A 5 -21.00 17.76 10.19
N CYS A 6 -20.07 16.81 10.37
CA CYS A 6 -18.66 17.07 10.13
C CYS A 6 -18.39 17.36 8.65
N THR A 7 -17.39 18.17 8.33
CA THR A 7 -16.83 18.19 6.97
C THR A 7 -16.15 16.85 6.67
N PRO A 8 -15.93 16.48 5.38
CA PRO A 8 -15.20 15.28 5.02
C PRO A 8 -13.80 15.20 5.69
N ALA A 9 -13.05 16.30 5.69
CA ALA A 9 -11.72 16.37 6.32
C ALA A 9 -11.78 16.18 7.84
N GLN A 10 -12.78 16.76 8.52
CA GLN A 10 -12.98 16.56 9.95
C GLN A 10 -13.37 15.12 10.30
N ALA A 11 -14.21 14.50 9.47
CA ALA A 11 -14.61 13.10 9.66
C ALA A 11 -13.41 12.17 9.52
N LEU A 12 -12.59 12.34 8.47
CA LEU A 12 -11.37 11.57 8.27
C LEU A 12 -10.40 11.73 9.46
N ARG A 13 -10.14 12.97 9.88
CA ARG A 13 -9.24 13.22 11.03
C ARG A 13 -9.73 12.51 12.28
N ARG A 14 -11.01 12.63 12.62
CA ARG A 14 -11.60 12.00 13.81
C ARG A 14 -11.47 10.48 13.82
N VAL A 15 -11.69 9.81 12.69
CA VAL A 15 -11.57 8.34 12.63
C VAL A 15 -10.11 7.89 12.70
N LEU A 16 -9.16 8.68 12.15
CA LEU A 16 -7.73 8.40 12.27
C LEU A 16 -7.25 8.59 13.72
N ASP A 17 -7.71 9.64 14.39
CA ASP A 17 -7.40 9.89 15.81
C ASP A 17 -7.97 8.77 16.70
N ALA A 18 -9.23 8.35 16.46
CA ALA A 18 -9.85 7.25 17.17
C ALA A 18 -9.09 5.92 16.94
N ALA A 19 -8.69 5.65 15.70
CA ALA A 19 -7.91 4.46 15.37
C ALA A 19 -6.52 4.46 16.01
N ALA A 20 -5.86 5.63 16.07
CA ALA A 20 -4.55 5.77 16.69
C ALA A 20 -4.57 5.60 18.23
N ALA A 21 -5.73 5.79 18.85
CA ALA A 21 -5.93 5.61 20.29
C ALA A 21 -6.21 4.14 20.68
N LEU A 22 -6.43 3.25 19.70
CA LEU A 22 -6.65 1.82 19.96
C LEU A 22 -5.36 1.11 20.40
N PRO A 23 -5.45 -0.02 21.09
CA PRO A 23 -4.30 -0.87 21.38
C PRO A 23 -3.55 -1.26 20.11
N VAL A 24 -2.23 -1.33 20.23
CA VAL A 24 -1.38 -1.79 19.12
C VAL A 24 -1.71 -3.27 18.82
N PRO A 25 -1.87 -3.66 17.55
CA PRO A 25 -2.16 -5.05 17.20
C PRO A 25 -1.09 -6.01 17.71
N ALA A 26 -1.48 -7.27 17.95
CA ALA A 26 -0.55 -8.35 18.22
C ALA A 26 0.45 -8.52 17.06
N THR A 27 1.63 -9.06 17.36
CA THR A 27 2.68 -9.30 16.38
C THR A 27 2.94 -10.80 16.21
N GLU A 28 3.42 -11.16 15.05
CA GLU A 28 3.87 -12.51 14.73
C GLU A 28 5.15 -12.48 13.88
N ARG A 29 5.90 -13.57 13.89
CA ARG A 29 7.01 -13.77 12.97
C ARG A 29 6.58 -14.64 11.81
N VAL A 30 6.81 -14.15 10.59
CA VAL A 30 6.48 -14.86 9.37
C VAL A 30 7.73 -15.03 8.50
N PRO A 31 7.88 -16.16 7.80
CA PRO A 31 8.92 -16.32 6.78
C PRO A 31 8.82 -15.21 5.74
N LEU A 32 9.95 -14.84 5.09
CA LEU A 32 9.94 -13.80 4.05
C LEU A 32 9.00 -14.10 2.89
N ASP A 33 8.80 -15.37 2.55
CA ASP A 33 7.86 -15.81 1.50
C ASP A 33 6.41 -15.38 1.79
N ASP A 34 6.04 -15.25 3.08
CA ASP A 34 4.72 -14.87 3.54
C ASP A 34 4.65 -13.40 4.02
N ALA A 35 5.78 -12.68 4.00
CA ALA A 35 5.87 -11.32 4.56
C ALA A 35 5.45 -10.21 3.58
N CYS A 36 5.37 -10.50 2.28
CA CYS A 36 4.96 -9.50 1.29
C CYS A 36 3.51 -9.05 1.53
N GLY A 37 3.28 -7.73 1.56
CA GLY A 37 1.98 -7.14 1.86
C GLY A 37 1.65 -7.05 3.36
N ARG A 38 2.46 -7.65 4.24
CA ARG A 38 2.32 -7.51 5.70
C ARG A 38 2.90 -6.19 6.19
N ILE A 39 2.47 -5.74 7.35
CA ILE A 39 2.91 -4.48 7.96
C ILE A 39 4.02 -4.79 8.96
N ALA A 40 5.21 -4.20 8.78
CA ALA A 40 6.34 -4.37 9.70
C ALA A 40 5.97 -3.86 11.10
N ALA A 41 6.17 -4.71 12.12
CA ALA A 41 5.85 -4.36 13.50
C ALA A 41 6.97 -3.57 14.20
N ARG A 42 8.17 -3.56 13.60
CA ARG A 42 9.34 -2.82 14.09
C ARG A 42 10.21 -2.35 12.94
N ASP A 43 11.16 -1.48 13.25
CA ASP A 43 12.18 -1.08 12.30
C ASP A 43 13.02 -2.28 11.87
N LEU A 44 13.22 -2.42 10.58
CA LEU A 44 14.06 -3.42 9.94
C LEU A 44 15.31 -2.71 9.41
N CYS A 45 16.48 -3.16 9.87
CA CYS A 45 17.77 -2.58 9.49
C CYS A 45 18.68 -3.64 8.85
N ALA A 46 19.60 -3.17 8.02
CA ALA A 46 20.61 -4.00 7.39
C ALA A 46 21.52 -4.64 8.44
N ARG A 47 21.77 -5.96 8.34
CA ARG A 47 22.67 -6.69 9.23
C ARG A 47 24.13 -6.60 8.83
N MET A 48 24.39 -6.37 7.55
CA MET A 48 25.71 -6.33 6.94
C MET A 48 25.76 -5.34 5.81
N ASP A 49 26.95 -4.97 5.40
CA ASP A 49 27.17 -4.16 4.20
C ASP A 49 26.69 -4.90 2.94
N GLN A 50 26.14 -4.18 1.99
CA GLN A 50 25.75 -4.68 0.67
C GLN A 50 26.39 -3.80 -0.40
N PRO A 51 27.25 -4.34 -1.29
CA PRO A 51 27.82 -5.69 -1.23
C PRO A 51 28.71 -5.89 0.03
N PRO A 52 28.92 -7.15 0.44
CA PRO A 52 29.70 -7.44 1.67
C PRO A 52 31.22 -7.32 1.51
N PHE A 53 31.72 -7.09 0.29
CA PHE A 53 33.11 -6.91 -0.08
C PHE A 53 33.25 -6.06 -1.34
N ASP A 54 34.43 -5.49 -1.56
CA ASP A 54 34.76 -4.81 -2.82
C ASP A 54 34.78 -5.84 -3.96
N ARG A 55 34.11 -5.52 -5.08
CA ARG A 55 33.92 -6.46 -6.19
C ARG A 55 34.05 -5.80 -7.54
N SER A 56 34.31 -6.61 -8.56
CA SER A 56 34.29 -6.18 -9.95
C SER A 56 32.85 -6.06 -10.49
N PRO A 57 32.45 -4.94 -11.10
CA PRO A 57 31.21 -4.81 -11.84
C PRO A 57 31.24 -5.38 -13.26
N LEU A 58 32.42 -5.82 -13.74
CA LEU A 58 32.64 -6.22 -15.11
C LEU A 58 33.69 -7.35 -15.23
N ASP A 59 33.75 -7.98 -16.40
CA ASP A 59 34.76 -8.96 -16.72
C ASP A 59 36.04 -8.24 -17.21
N GLY A 60 37.18 -8.63 -16.64
CA GLY A 60 38.42 -7.93 -16.95
C GLY A 60 39.61 -8.36 -16.14
N TYR A 61 40.41 -7.40 -15.72
CA TYR A 61 41.63 -7.60 -14.96
C TYR A 61 41.67 -6.64 -13.74
N ALA A 62 41.78 -7.20 -12.53
CA ALA A 62 42.10 -6.43 -11.35
C ALA A 62 43.60 -6.12 -11.33
N LEU A 63 43.95 -4.86 -11.04
CA LEU A 63 45.27 -4.31 -11.20
C LEU A 63 45.60 -3.36 -10.03
N HIS A 64 46.88 -3.06 -9.90
CA HIS A 64 47.32 -1.81 -9.28
C HIS A 64 47.26 -0.68 -10.34
N SER A 65 46.54 0.38 -10.09
CA SER A 65 46.40 1.51 -11.02
C SER A 65 47.74 2.13 -11.41
N ALA A 66 48.72 2.12 -10.47
CA ALA A 66 50.08 2.58 -10.71
C ALA A 66 50.79 1.79 -11.81
N ASP A 67 50.52 0.49 -11.96
CA ASP A 67 51.11 -0.35 -13.00
C ASP A 67 50.59 -0.03 -14.42
N THR A 68 49.50 0.73 -14.50
CA THR A 68 48.93 1.16 -15.79
C THR A 68 49.40 2.56 -16.23
N ALA A 69 50.30 3.23 -15.48
CA ALA A 69 50.62 4.64 -15.67
C ALA A 69 51.16 4.99 -17.06
N GLY A 70 51.83 4.01 -17.73
CA GLY A 70 52.40 4.18 -19.09
C GLY A 70 51.56 3.58 -20.21
N ALA A 71 50.39 3.00 -19.87
CA ALA A 71 49.58 2.27 -20.84
C ALA A 71 48.84 3.19 -21.83
N GLY A 72 48.87 2.80 -23.08
CA GLY A 72 48.16 3.43 -24.19
C GLY A 72 48.05 2.48 -25.39
N GLU A 73 47.27 2.82 -26.40
CA GLU A 73 47.06 1.98 -27.58
C GLU A 73 48.38 1.65 -28.32
N GLU A 74 49.29 2.64 -28.44
CA GLU A 74 50.58 2.46 -29.08
C GLU A 74 51.69 1.98 -28.13
N THR A 75 51.45 2.11 -26.81
CA THR A 75 52.42 1.78 -25.76
C THR A 75 51.77 0.88 -24.69
N PRO A 76 51.39 -0.36 -25.03
CA PRO A 76 50.73 -1.23 -24.04
C PRO A 76 51.72 -1.66 -22.95
N VAL A 77 51.19 -1.73 -21.71
CA VAL A 77 51.90 -2.36 -20.60
C VAL A 77 51.55 -3.84 -20.58
N THR A 78 52.56 -4.72 -20.48
CA THR A 78 52.35 -6.18 -20.38
C THR A 78 52.56 -6.63 -18.95
N LEU A 79 51.55 -7.31 -18.37
CA LEU A 79 51.59 -7.82 -17.02
C LEU A 79 51.34 -9.34 -17.00
N PRO A 80 52.04 -10.13 -16.15
CA PRO A 80 51.72 -11.53 -15.95
C PRO A 80 50.40 -11.68 -15.23
N VAL A 81 49.55 -12.62 -15.65
CA VAL A 81 48.29 -12.98 -15.01
C VAL A 81 48.57 -14.08 -13.98
N VAL A 82 48.49 -13.74 -12.73
CA VAL A 82 48.88 -14.66 -11.61
C VAL A 82 47.70 -15.25 -10.84
N MET A 83 46.49 -14.73 -11.12
CA MET A 83 45.24 -15.19 -10.48
C MET A 83 44.08 -15.19 -11.48
N LYS A 84 43.11 -16.08 -11.28
CA LYS A 84 41.80 -16.05 -11.92
C LYS A 84 40.73 -16.08 -10.82
N LEU A 85 39.83 -15.09 -10.84
CA LEU A 85 38.83 -14.87 -9.77
C LEU A 85 37.43 -14.86 -10.36
N TYR A 86 36.56 -15.64 -9.76
CA TYR A 86 35.15 -15.79 -10.12
C TYR A 86 34.25 -15.36 -8.99
N ALA A 87 32.99 -15.11 -9.28
CA ALA A 87 31.97 -14.91 -8.23
C ALA A 87 31.89 -16.16 -7.34
N GLY A 88 31.97 -15.95 -6.02
CA GLY A 88 32.03 -17.03 -5.02
C GLY A 88 33.45 -17.36 -4.52
N ASP A 89 34.50 -16.83 -5.19
CA ASP A 89 35.86 -16.95 -4.67
C ASP A 89 36.08 -16.04 -3.46
N ALA A 90 37.11 -16.38 -2.64
CA ALA A 90 37.53 -15.58 -1.49
C ALA A 90 39.07 -15.41 -1.52
N PRO A 91 39.59 -14.46 -2.31
CA PRO A 91 41.04 -14.31 -2.45
C PRO A 91 41.70 -13.86 -1.14
N ALA A 92 42.54 -14.69 -0.57
CA ALA A 92 43.29 -14.40 0.64
C ALA A 92 44.72 -13.90 0.38
N VAL A 93 45.22 -14.07 -0.86
CA VAL A 93 46.55 -13.67 -1.28
C VAL A 93 46.48 -12.31 -1.98
N ALA A 94 47.38 -11.41 -1.57
CA ALA A 94 47.46 -10.09 -2.23
C ALA A 94 47.98 -10.22 -3.68
N LEU A 95 47.44 -9.41 -4.56
CA LEU A 95 47.95 -9.23 -5.93
C LEU A 95 49.33 -8.56 -5.83
N PRO A 96 50.42 -9.19 -6.32
CA PRO A 96 51.73 -8.55 -6.36
C PRO A 96 51.75 -7.33 -7.32
N ALA A 97 52.48 -6.30 -6.98
CA ALA A 97 52.72 -5.18 -7.89
C ALA A 97 53.36 -5.70 -9.19
N GLY A 98 53.02 -5.09 -10.34
CA GLY A 98 53.44 -5.53 -11.65
C GLY A 98 52.77 -6.82 -12.14
N CYS A 99 51.67 -7.24 -11.54
CA CYS A 99 50.86 -8.39 -11.94
C CYS A 99 49.40 -8.03 -12.13
N ALA A 100 48.69 -8.91 -12.84
CA ALA A 100 47.26 -8.81 -13.10
C ALA A 100 46.52 -10.04 -12.53
N ALA A 101 45.29 -9.84 -12.05
CA ALA A 101 44.35 -10.92 -11.77
C ALA A 101 43.19 -10.89 -12.77
N ARG A 102 43.01 -11.98 -13.51
CA ARG A 102 41.78 -12.13 -14.32
C ARG A 102 40.58 -12.18 -13.39
N ILE A 103 39.63 -11.29 -13.58
CA ILE A 103 38.49 -11.16 -12.70
C ILE A 103 37.20 -11.12 -13.50
N MET A 104 36.16 -11.81 -12.99
CA MET A 104 34.83 -11.83 -13.57
C MET A 104 33.87 -10.98 -12.77
N THR A 105 32.79 -10.55 -13.40
CA THR A 105 31.70 -9.78 -12.79
C THR A 105 31.23 -10.44 -11.48
N GLY A 106 31.15 -9.65 -10.42
CA GLY A 106 30.74 -10.11 -9.09
C GLY A 106 31.83 -10.77 -8.26
N ALA A 107 33.02 -11.04 -8.83
CA ALA A 107 34.14 -11.59 -8.07
C ALA A 107 34.73 -10.54 -7.12
N PRO A 108 35.14 -10.96 -5.88
CA PRO A 108 35.81 -10.06 -4.95
C PRO A 108 37.17 -9.59 -5.48
N LEU A 109 37.47 -8.30 -5.21
CA LEU A 109 38.79 -7.75 -5.52
C LEU A 109 39.83 -8.43 -4.63
N PRO A 110 40.99 -8.87 -5.20
CA PRO A 110 42.07 -9.40 -4.38
C PRO A 110 42.73 -8.24 -3.58
N PRO A 111 43.18 -8.49 -2.37
CA PRO A 111 43.92 -7.49 -1.59
C PRO A 111 45.07 -6.90 -2.43
N GLY A 112 45.26 -5.59 -2.36
CA GLY A 112 46.30 -4.88 -3.11
C GLY A 112 45.82 -4.31 -4.48
N ALA A 113 44.88 -4.93 -5.18
CA ALA A 113 44.26 -4.34 -6.33
C ALA A 113 43.40 -3.13 -5.96
N ASP A 114 43.50 -2.05 -6.74
CA ASP A 114 42.75 -0.82 -6.51
C ASP A 114 41.91 -0.40 -7.72
N CYS A 115 41.93 -1.17 -8.81
CA CYS A 115 41.10 -0.89 -9.97
C CYS A 115 40.84 -2.15 -10.82
N VAL A 116 39.85 -2.08 -11.71
CA VAL A 116 39.52 -3.12 -12.67
C VAL A 116 39.50 -2.53 -14.07
N LEU A 117 40.24 -3.14 -15.00
CA LEU A 117 40.19 -2.81 -16.43
C LEU A 117 39.26 -3.80 -17.14
N MET A 118 38.33 -3.30 -17.93
CA MET A 118 37.47 -4.16 -18.73
C MET A 118 38.29 -4.91 -19.79
N GLN A 119 37.92 -6.16 -20.05
CA GLN A 119 38.69 -7.03 -20.96
C GLN A 119 38.77 -6.46 -22.40
N GLU A 120 37.81 -5.67 -22.84
CA GLU A 120 37.75 -5.02 -24.15
C GLU A 120 38.87 -3.99 -24.38
N LEU A 121 39.51 -3.53 -23.33
CA LEU A 121 40.66 -2.63 -23.34
C LEU A 121 41.97 -3.37 -23.17
N THR A 122 42.01 -4.67 -23.47
CA THR A 122 43.18 -5.57 -23.36
C THR A 122 43.19 -6.54 -24.54
N ASP A 123 44.26 -7.34 -24.67
CA ASP A 123 44.32 -8.48 -25.61
C ASP A 123 43.68 -9.76 -25.05
N SER A 124 43.03 -9.71 -23.90
CA SER A 124 42.41 -10.84 -23.20
C SER A 124 43.38 -12.00 -22.90
N GLY A 125 44.65 -11.71 -22.67
CA GLY A 125 45.70 -12.71 -22.46
C GLY A 125 45.53 -13.53 -21.17
N GLU A 126 45.75 -14.83 -21.25
CA GLU A 126 45.53 -15.80 -20.17
C GLU A 126 46.70 -15.94 -19.20
N GLU A 127 47.94 -15.86 -19.71
CA GLU A 127 49.18 -15.96 -18.91
C GLU A 127 49.87 -14.60 -18.77
N GLN A 128 49.71 -13.74 -19.76
CA GLN A 128 50.16 -12.36 -19.78
C GLN A 128 49.06 -11.54 -20.46
N VAL A 129 48.80 -10.33 -19.97
CA VAL A 129 47.82 -9.44 -20.57
C VAL A 129 48.47 -8.11 -21.00
N ARG A 130 48.10 -7.61 -22.17
CA ARG A 130 48.47 -6.27 -22.66
C ARG A 130 47.37 -5.29 -22.27
N ILE A 131 47.77 -4.26 -21.53
CA ILE A 131 46.91 -3.19 -21.03
C ILE A 131 47.05 -2.00 -21.98
N TYR A 132 45.94 -1.58 -22.61
CA TYR A 132 45.94 -0.48 -23.58
C TYR A 132 45.44 0.85 -23.01
N ALA A 133 45.01 0.89 -21.75
CA ALA A 133 44.48 2.08 -21.12
C ALA A 133 45.02 2.30 -19.71
N ARG A 134 45.32 3.55 -19.39
CA ARG A 134 45.65 3.95 -18.02
C ARG A 134 44.39 4.04 -17.17
N LEU A 135 44.42 3.51 -15.95
CA LEU A 135 43.36 3.64 -14.97
C LEU A 135 43.75 4.58 -13.82
N GLN A 136 42.75 5.21 -13.26
CA GLN A 136 42.85 5.90 -11.97
C GLN A 136 42.59 4.92 -10.82
N PRO A 137 43.13 5.19 -9.62
CA PRO A 137 42.72 4.45 -8.42
C PRO A 137 41.21 4.41 -8.29
N ASN A 138 40.65 3.27 -7.85
CA ASN A 138 39.25 2.99 -7.64
C ASN A 138 38.37 2.93 -8.92
N ALA A 139 39.00 2.95 -10.11
CA ALA A 139 38.26 2.82 -11.35
C ALA A 139 37.61 1.44 -11.44
N ASN A 140 36.30 1.41 -11.75
CA ASN A 140 35.51 0.20 -11.92
C ASN A 140 35.53 -0.76 -10.69
N VAL A 141 35.48 -0.22 -9.51
CA VAL A 141 35.33 -0.97 -8.26
C VAL A 141 33.97 -0.63 -7.65
N VAL A 142 33.19 -1.64 -7.33
CA VAL A 142 31.99 -1.51 -6.49
C VAL A 142 32.41 -1.78 -5.05
N PHE A 143 32.32 -0.76 -4.21
CA PHE A 143 32.83 -0.85 -2.85
C PHE A 143 31.85 -1.58 -1.91
N ARG A 144 32.44 -2.21 -0.90
CA ARG A 144 31.69 -2.74 0.22
C ARG A 144 30.76 -1.69 0.84
N GLY A 145 29.47 -2.04 0.99
CA GLY A 145 28.48 -1.15 1.59
C GLY A 145 28.01 0.00 0.69
N GLU A 146 28.42 0.02 -0.59
CA GLU A 146 28.06 1.09 -1.53
C GLU A 146 26.55 1.22 -1.75
N ASP A 147 25.82 0.09 -1.74
CA ASP A 147 24.37 0.05 -1.90
C ASP A 147 23.67 0.26 -0.53
N ILE A 148 24.01 -0.58 0.46
CA ILE A 148 23.42 -0.51 1.80
C ILE A 148 24.54 -0.74 2.83
N ALA A 149 24.75 0.22 3.71
CA ALA A 149 25.67 0.06 4.85
C ALA A 149 25.03 -0.74 5.99
N ALA A 150 25.82 -1.50 6.73
CA ALA A 150 25.36 -2.18 7.93
C ALA A 150 24.69 -1.19 8.91
N GLY A 151 23.53 -1.54 9.44
CA GLY A 151 22.71 -0.69 10.32
C GLY A 151 21.80 0.32 9.59
N ALA A 152 21.93 0.47 8.27
CA ALA A 152 21.02 1.35 7.52
C ALA A 152 19.56 0.85 7.59
N PRO A 153 18.57 1.77 7.64
CA PRO A 153 17.17 1.40 7.67
C PRO A 153 16.72 0.78 6.35
N ILE A 154 16.01 -0.34 6.42
CA ILE A 154 15.36 -1.00 5.28
C ILE A 154 13.88 -0.64 5.25
N ALA A 155 13.19 -0.77 6.38
CA ALA A 155 11.79 -0.40 6.55
C ALA A 155 11.53 0.06 7.99
N ALA A 156 10.81 1.13 8.16
CA ALA A 156 10.33 1.57 9.47
C ALA A 156 9.13 0.74 9.93
N ALA A 157 8.87 0.70 11.23
CA ALA A 157 7.63 0.14 11.78
C ALA A 157 6.41 0.79 11.11
N GLY A 158 5.38 0.00 10.82
CA GLY A 158 4.18 0.44 10.11
C GLY A 158 4.30 0.46 8.58
N THR A 159 5.47 0.16 8.01
CA THR A 159 5.65 0.05 6.56
C THR A 159 5.04 -1.25 6.03
N VAL A 160 4.29 -1.17 4.93
CA VAL A 160 3.84 -2.35 4.18
C VAL A 160 5.03 -2.93 3.42
N LEU A 161 5.38 -4.19 3.67
CA LEU A 161 6.51 -4.85 3.04
C LEU A 161 6.21 -5.16 1.58
N THR A 162 6.98 -4.57 0.67
CA THR A 162 6.89 -4.78 -0.78
C THR A 162 7.85 -5.89 -1.22
N PRO A 163 7.73 -6.43 -2.46
CA PRO A 163 8.72 -7.36 -3.00
C PRO A 163 10.16 -6.84 -2.94
N ALA A 164 10.38 -5.52 -3.09
CA ALA A 164 11.70 -4.91 -2.96
C ALA A 164 12.26 -5.04 -1.54
N HIS A 165 11.43 -4.76 -0.51
CA HIS A 165 11.84 -4.97 0.89
C HIS A 165 12.20 -6.45 1.15
N ILE A 166 11.40 -7.39 0.64
CA ILE A 166 11.66 -8.83 0.79
C ILE A 166 13.00 -9.21 0.14
N GLY A 167 13.27 -8.72 -1.07
CA GLY A 167 14.54 -8.96 -1.76
C GLY A 167 15.75 -8.43 -0.99
N VAL A 168 15.65 -7.22 -0.44
CA VAL A 168 16.72 -6.63 0.40
C VAL A 168 16.92 -7.44 1.68
N LEU A 169 15.85 -7.79 2.41
CA LEU A 169 15.93 -8.60 3.63
C LEU A 169 16.57 -9.97 3.37
N ALA A 170 16.19 -10.63 2.28
CA ALA A 170 16.79 -11.88 1.86
C ALA A 170 18.28 -11.73 1.52
N GLY A 171 18.66 -10.67 0.80
CA GLY A 171 20.07 -10.33 0.51
C GLY A 171 20.91 -10.05 1.75
N GLN A 172 20.27 -9.66 2.87
CA GLN A 172 20.88 -9.49 4.19
C GLN A 172 20.92 -10.78 5.01
N GLY A 173 20.50 -11.93 4.46
CA GLY A 173 20.43 -13.19 5.18
C GLY A 173 19.41 -13.20 6.32
N ILE A 174 18.38 -12.36 6.24
CA ILE A 174 17.26 -12.31 7.21
C ILE A 174 16.20 -13.30 6.75
N PRO A 175 15.84 -14.33 7.53
CA PRO A 175 14.93 -15.38 7.08
C PRO A 175 13.44 -15.06 7.30
N ASP A 176 13.15 -14.16 8.22
CA ASP A 176 11.78 -13.83 8.68
C ASP A 176 11.64 -12.35 9.03
N ALA A 177 10.42 -11.88 9.08
CA ALA A 177 10.07 -10.54 9.54
C ALA A 177 9.05 -10.60 10.67
N GLU A 178 9.17 -9.68 11.64
CA GLU A 178 8.16 -9.45 12.65
C GLU A 178 7.14 -8.45 12.10
N VAL A 179 5.88 -8.88 12.02
CA VAL A 179 4.79 -8.14 11.39
C VAL A 179 3.59 -8.07 12.33
N PHE A 180 2.71 -7.10 12.13
CA PHE A 180 1.42 -7.08 12.83
C PHE A 180 0.52 -8.19 12.33
N CYS A 181 -0.22 -8.84 13.25
CA CYS A 181 -1.28 -9.77 12.90
C CYS A 181 -2.39 -9.04 12.13
N PRO A 182 -2.99 -9.65 11.10
CA PRO A 182 -4.13 -9.07 10.41
C PRO A 182 -5.30 -8.84 11.36
N LEU A 183 -5.94 -7.67 11.30
CA LEU A 183 -7.18 -7.44 12.01
C LEU A 183 -8.32 -8.24 11.38
N THR A 184 -9.25 -8.69 12.21
CA THR A 184 -10.51 -9.30 11.80
C THR A 184 -11.61 -8.25 11.81
N VAL A 185 -12.33 -8.07 10.69
CA VAL A 185 -13.42 -7.09 10.56
C VAL A 185 -14.74 -7.82 10.37
N GLY A 186 -15.69 -7.55 11.27
CA GLY A 186 -17.07 -8.00 11.13
C GLY A 186 -17.83 -7.15 10.10
N VAL A 187 -18.55 -7.79 9.18
CA VAL A 187 -19.44 -7.11 8.22
C VAL A 187 -20.86 -7.59 8.45
N LEU A 188 -21.73 -6.69 8.89
CA LEU A 188 -23.14 -6.93 9.19
C LEU A 188 -24.03 -6.20 8.19
N ALA A 189 -24.75 -6.94 7.34
CA ALA A 189 -25.81 -6.36 6.51
C ALA A 189 -27.14 -6.38 7.25
N THR A 190 -27.84 -5.24 7.33
CA THR A 190 -29.16 -5.14 7.96
C THR A 190 -30.23 -4.84 6.91
N GLY A 191 -31.30 -5.60 6.94
CA GLY A 191 -32.44 -5.41 6.04
C GLY A 191 -33.30 -6.65 5.94
N SER A 192 -34.58 -6.51 6.28
CA SER A 192 -35.55 -7.61 6.16
C SER A 192 -35.80 -8.00 4.70
N GLU A 193 -35.41 -7.17 3.72
CA GLU A 193 -35.49 -7.42 2.28
C GLU A 193 -34.33 -8.26 1.76
N LEU A 194 -33.23 -8.43 2.53
CA LEU A 194 -32.02 -9.06 2.05
C LEU A 194 -32.13 -10.59 1.91
N LEU A 195 -31.52 -11.11 0.88
CA LEU A 195 -31.25 -12.52 0.63
C LEU A 195 -29.74 -12.75 0.48
N GLU A 196 -29.27 -13.92 0.88
CA GLU A 196 -27.93 -14.38 0.54
C GLU A 196 -27.84 -14.76 -0.94
N ALA A 197 -26.67 -14.56 -1.53
CA ALA A 197 -26.42 -14.98 -2.90
C ALA A 197 -26.55 -16.52 -3.00
N GLY A 198 -27.40 -16.97 -3.92
CA GLY A 198 -27.73 -18.39 -4.09
C GLY A 198 -29.09 -18.79 -3.51
N GLU A 199 -29.70 -17.99 -2.65
CA GLU A 199 -31.09 -18.21 -2.22
C GLU A 199 -32.08 -17.94 -3.35
N ALA A 200 -33.25 -18.58 -3.30
CA ALA A 200 -34.30 -18.37 -4.29
C ALA A 200 -34.86 -16.95 -4.17
N TRP A 201 -34.90 -16.22 -5.26
CA TRP A 201 -35.48 -14.88 -5.29
C TRP A 201 -36.98 -14.89 -4.97
N ALA A 202 -37.44 -13.90 -4.24
CA ALA A 202 -38.84 -13.70 -3.92
C ALA A 202 -39.23 -12.22 -4.13
N PRO A 203 -40.53 -11.92 -4.44
CA PRO A 203 -41.02 -10.54 -4.57
C PRO A 203 -40.74 -9.72 -3.32
N GLY A 204 -40.25 -8.48 -3.50
CA GLY A 204 -39.88 -7.58 -2.41
C GLY A 204 -38.51 -7.86 -1.77
N LYS A 205 -37.77 -8.85 -2.26
CA LYS A 205 -36.42 -9.19 -1.80
C LYS A 205 -35.36 -8.74 -2.80
N ILE A 206 -34.17 -8.45 -2.25
CA ILE A 206 -32.96 -8.16 -3.02
C ILE A 206 -31.78 -8.95 -2.41
N TYR A 207 -30.75 -9.20 -3.20
CA TYR A 207 -29.55 -9.85 -2.68
C TYR A 207 -28.62 -8.86 -1.98
N ASP A 208 -27.95 -9.31 -0.89
CA ASP A 208 -26.93 -8.54 -0.19
C ASP A 208 -25.69 -8.33 -1.08
N ALA A 209 -25.68 -7.21 -1.81
CA ALA A 209 -24.53 -6.80 -2.60
C ALA A 209 -23.48 -6.05 -1.75
N ASN A 210 -23.92 -5.23 -0.81
CA ASN A 210 -23.05 -4.37 0.01
C ASN A 210 -22.16 -5.17 0.95
N GLY A 211 -22.72 -6.13 1.66
CA GLY A 211 -21.95 -6.97 2.58
C GLY A 211 -20.88 -7.77 1.86
N ILE A 212 -21.22 -8.34 0.68
CA ILE A 212 -20.24 -9.07 -0.16
C ILE A 212 -19.17 -8.13 -0.71
N GLN A 213 -19.56 -6.96 -1.25
CA GLN A 213 -18.61 -5.98 -1.81
C GLN A 213 -17.65 -5.45 -0.76
N ASN A 214 -18.17 -5.02 0.39
CA ASN A 214 -17.35 -4.50 1.48
C ASN A 214 -16.38 -5.57 2.00
N ALA A 215 -16.86 -6.81 2.19
CA ALA A 215 -16.01 -7.93 2.60
C ALA A 215 -14.92 -8.24 1.57
N ALA A 216 -15.24 -8.22 0.27
CA ALA A 216 -14.26 -8.42 -0.79
C ALA A 216 -13.18 -7.34 -0.78
N ARG A 217 -13.58 -6.08 -0.61
CA ARG A 217 -12.62 -4.96 -0.54
C ARG A 217 -11.71 -5.05 0.69
N LEU A 218 -12.24 -5.39 1.84
CA LEU A 218 -11.46 -5.55 3.08
C LEU A 218 -10.45 -6.70 2.94
N ARG A 219 -10.85 -7.84 2.37
CA ARG A 219 -9.93 -8.94 2.09
C ARG A 219 -8.81 -8.55 1.11
N GLN A 220 -9.14 -7.77 0.08
CA GLN A 220 -8.14 -7.22 -0.85
C GLN A 220 -7.08 -6.37 -0.13
N LEU A 221 -7.44 -5.70 0.96
CA LEU A 221 -6.56 -4.90 1.81
C LEU A 221 -5.83 -5.72 2.89
N GLY A 222 -6.01 -7.04 2.92
CA GLY A 222 -5.31 -7.93 3.84
C GLY A 222 -6.03 -8.19 5.18
N PHE A 223 -7.26 -7.71 5.36
CA PHE A 223 -8.05 -7.98 6.57
C PHE A 223 -8.67 -9.38 6.54
N ALA A 224 -8.73 -10.05 7.69
CA ALA A 224 -9.64 -11.16 7.90
C ALA A 224 -11.09 -10.63 8.01
N VAL A 225 -12.07 -11.35 7.44
CA VAL A 225 -13.46 -10.83 7.41
C VAL A 225 -14.45 -11.91 7.77
N GLU A 226 -15.26 -11.62 8.78
CA GLU A 226 -16.46 -12.38 9.14
C GLU A 226 -17.70 -11.62 8.64
N ARG A 227 -18.57 -12.30 7.88
CA ARG A 227 -19.79 -11.68 7.34
C ARG A 227 -21.04 -12.35 7.88
N THR A 228 -22.03 -11.55 8.24
CA THR A 228 -23.37 -12.00 8.62
C THR A 228 -24.42 -10.99 8.18
N HIS A 229 -25.69 -11.38 8.24
CA HIS A 229 -26.81 -10.48 8.01
C HIS A 229 -27.91 -10.70 9.08
N CYS A 230 -28.82 -9.75 9.23
CA CYS A 230 -29.99 -9.85 10.08
C CYS A 230 -31.16 -9.00 9.55
N SER A 231 -32.33 -9.19 10.15
CA SER A 231 -33.52 -8.38 9.87
C SER A 231 -33.40 -6.96 10.44
N ASP A 232 -34.39 -6.10 10.13
CA ASP A 232 -34.51 -4.75 10.71
C ASP A 232 -35.15 -4.79 12.10
N ASP A 233 -34.66 -5.64 12.97
CA ASP A 233 -35.05 -5.69 14.39
C ASP A 233 -33.90 -5.16 15.25
N PRO A 234 -34.13 -4.13 16.10
CA PRO A 234 -33.02 -3.50 16.84
C PRO A 234 -32.38 -4.45 17.88
N GLU A 235 -33.13 -5.38 18.45
CA GLU A 235 -32.59 -6.34 19.42
C GLU A 235 -31.74 -7.40 18.68
N GLU A 236 -32.19 -7.87 17.53
CA GLU A 236 -31.39 -8.78 16.67
C GLU A 236 -30.12 -8.10 16.16
N ILE A 237 -30.21 -6.86 15.68
CA ILE A 237 -29.05 -6.08 15.22
C ILE A 237 -28.04 -5.92 16.38
N ALA A 238 -28.51 -5.54 17.57
CA ALA A 238 -27.66 -5.38 18.76
C ALA A 238 -26.96 -6.69 19.14
N ALA A 239 -27.71 -7.79 19.17
CA ALA A 239 -27.16 -9.11 19.49
C ALA A 239 -26.11 -9.57 18.49
N ARG A 240 -26.36 -9.41 17.16
CA ARG A 240 -25.39 -9.74 16.10
C ARG A 240 -24.15 -8.87 16.15
N MET A 241 -24.33 -7.56 16.37
CA MET A 241 -23.20 -6.63 16.48
C MET A 241 -22.36 -6.95 17.73
N GLN A 242 -22.98 -7.24 18.86
CA GLN A 242 -22.28 -7.65 20.08
C GLN A 242 -21.51 -8.96 19.87
N ASP A 243 -22.07 -9.95 19.19
CA ASP A 243 -21.40 -11.21 18.84
C ASP A 243 -20.17 -10.95 17.94
N LEU A 244 -20.30 -10.13 16.90
CA LEU A 244 -19.15 -9.73 16.08
C LEU A 244 -18.10 -8.97 16.88
N LEU A 245 -18.51 -8.07 17.77
CA LEU A 245 -17.58 -7.32 18.63
C LEU A 245 -16.82 -8.21 19.62
N THR A 246 -17.29 -9.42 19.93
CA THR A 246 -16.49 -10.37 20.72
C THR A 246 -15.36 -11.04 19.94
N ARG A 247 -15.52 -11.21 18.63
CA ARG A 247 -14.63 -12.00 17.77
C ARG A 247 -13.81 -11.17 16.78
N CYS A 248 -14.25 -9.95 16.49
CA CYS A 248 -13.63 -9.06 15.51
C CYS A 248 -13.04 -7.83 16.18
N ASP A 249 -12.05 -7.21 15.54
CA ASP A 249 -11.37 -6.00 16.01
C ASP A 249 -12.15 -4.73 15.64
N ALA A 250 -13.00 -4.80 14.61
CA ALA A 250 -13.90 -3.73 14.21
C ALA A 250 -15.16 -4.30 13.57
N VAL A 251 -16.24 -3.50 13.49
CA VAL A 251 -17.47 -3.88 12.80
C VAL A 251 -17.88 -2.81 11.80
N ILE A 252 -18.29 -3.25 10.61
CA ILE A 252 -18.91 -2.40 9.59
C ILE A 252 -20.32 -2.90 9.36
N THR A 253 -21.31 -1.97 9.40
CA THR A 253 -22.68 -2.31 9.01
C THR A 253 -23.05 -1.63 7.69
N SER A 254 -24.00 -2.20 6.96
CA SER A 254 -24.64 -1.58 5.80
C SER A 254 -26.15 -1.68 5.90
N GLY A 255 -26.85 -0.55 5.75
CA GLY A 255 -28.29 -0.40 6.00
C GLY A 255 -28.58 0.24 7.35
N GLY A 256 -29.83 0.63 7.60
CA GLY A 256 -30.37 1.07 8.89
C GLY A 256 -29.82 2.37 9.50
N VAL A 257 -29.08 3.20 8.72
CA VAL A 257 -28.36 4.39 9.25
C VAL A 257 -28.97 5.74 8.80
N SER A 258 -30.00 5.73 7.95
CA SER A 258 -30.63 6.96 7.44
C SER A 258 -31.61 7.58 8.47
N VAL A 259 -32.55 8.40 8.01
CA VAL A 259 -33.54 9.08 8.85
C VAL A 259 -34.95 8.46 8.74
N GLY A 260 -35.04 7.25 8.21
CA GLY A 260 -36.29 6.50 8.03
C GLY A 260 -36.82 5.91 9.35
N GLN A 261 -38.08 5.47 9.34
CA GLN A 261 -38.71 4.86 10.52
C GLN A 261 -38.07 3.52 10.97
N LYS A 262 -37.28 2.89 10.07
CA LYS A 262 -36.58 1.61 10.31
C LYS A 262 -35.08 1.75 10.45
N ASP A 263 -34.59 2.97 10.67
CA ASP A 263 -33.16 3.22 10.83
C ASP A 263 -32.77 3.09 12.31
N TYR A 264 -32.55 1.86 12.75
CA TYR A 264 -32.37 1.50 14.16
C TYR A 264 -30.91 1.59 14.65
N LEU A 265 -29.91 1.79 13.77
CA LEU A 265 -28.51 1.80 14.18
C LEU A 265 -28.15 2.85 15.24
N PRO A 266 -28.71 4.07 15.25
CA PRO A 266 -28.48 4.99 16.36
C PRO A 266 -28.93 4.42 17.71
N THR A 267 -30.11 3.78 17.77
CA THR A 267 -30.63 3.12 18.97
C THR A 267 -29.78 1.91 19.38
N VAL A 268 -29.35 1.10 18.41
CA VAL A 268 -28.47 -0.05 18.66
C VAL A 268 -27.13 0.40 19.24
N LEU A 269 -26.54 1.47 18.72
CA LEU A 269 -25.30 2.04 19.26
C LEU A 269 -25.47 2.54 20.71
N GLU A 270 -26.63 3.13 21.04
CA GLU A 270 -26.97 3.49 22.42
C GLU A 270 -27.10 2.25 23.33
N MET A 271 -27.75 1.17 22.86
CA MET A 271 -27.86 -0.10 23.59
C MET A 271 -26.48 -0.73 23.86
N LEU A 272 -25.53 -0.57 22.95
CA LEU A 272 -24.16 -1.06 23.07
C LEU A 272 -23.22 -0.08 23.79
N HIS A 273 -23.75 1.01 24.34
CA HIS A 273 -22.96 2.07 24.99
C HIS A 273 -21.82 2.62 24.14
N ALA A 274 -22.08 2.76 22.84
CA ALA A 274 -21.09 3.24 21.89
C ALA A 274 -20.81 4.75 22.10
N GLU A 275 -19.54 5.11 22.05
CA GLU A 275 -19.10 6.51 22.06
C GLU A 275 -19.04 7.02 20.62
N PRO A 276 -19.77 8.09 20.24
CA PRO A 276 -19.77 8.57 18.88
C PRO A 276 -18.47 9.28 18.53
N VAL A 277 -17.78 8.83 17.49
CA VAL A 277 -16.66 9.53 16.84
C VAL A 277 -17.23 10.68 15.98
N PHE A 278 -18.23 10.38 15.16
CA PHE A 278 -19.11 11.36 14.51
C PHE A 278 -20.44 10.71 14.08
N ALA A 279 -21.46 11.56 13.90
CA ALA A 279 -22.76 11.16 13.34
C ALA A 279 -23.13 12.12 12.19
N GLY A 280 -22.91 11.66 10.96
CA GLY A 280 -23.17 12.41 9.74
C GLY A 280 -21.99 13.25 9.23
N VAL A 281 -21.85 13.25 7.89
CA VAL A 281 -20.84 14.00 7.16
C VAL A 281 -21.51 14.91 6.13
N ALA A 282 -21.05 16.15 6.04
CA ALA A 282 -21.59 17.16 5.11
C ALA A 282 -21.15 16.89 3.66
N GLN A 283 -21.57 15.74 3.11
CA GLN A 283 -21.23 15.31 1.77
C GLN A 283 -22.38 14.60 1.07
N LYS A 284 -22.21 14.33 -0.23
CA LYS A 284 -23.08 13.48 -1.04
C LYS A 284 -22.23 12.59 -1.96
N PRO A 285 -22.48 11.25 -1.96
CA PRO A 285 -23.38 10.46 -1.13
C PRO A 285 -22.82 10.18 0.27
N GLY A 286 -23.58 9.41 1.08
CA GLY A 286 -23.11 8.88 2.35
C GLY A 286 -23.21 9.83 3.54
N SER A 287 -23.98 10.91 3.43
CA SER A 287 -24.19 11.88 4.53
C SER A 287 -24.56 11.27 5.88
N PRO A 288 -25.46 10.27 6.00
CA PRO A 288 -25.92 9.74 7.28
C PRO A 288 -24.95 8.74 7.95
N MET A 289 -23.76 8.53 7.41
CA MET A 289 -22.77 7.63 8.02
C MET A 289 -22.51 7.97 9.50
N ILE A 290 -22.37 6.93 10.32
CA ILE A 290 -21.94 7.05 11.72
C ILE A 290 -20.63 6.29 11.90
N ALA A 291 -19.68 6.88 12.61
CA ALA A 291 -18.53 6.20 13.17
C ALA A 291 -18.61 6.31 14.71
N ALA A 292 -18.42 5.19 15.38
CA ALA A 292 -18.50 5.09 16.82
C ALA A 292 -17.43 4.12 17.35
N GLN A 293 -17.23 4.13 18.66
CA GLN A 293 -16.34 3.22 19.37
C GLN A 293 -17.14 2.46 20.44
N VAL A 294 -16.97 1.14 20.50
CA VAL A 294 -17.52 0.28 21.56
C VAL A 294 -16.34 -0.38 22.27
N GLY A 295 -16.04 0.05 23.48
CA GLY A 295 -14.81 -0.32 24.17
C GLY A 295 -13.58 0.10 23.34
N GLU A 296 -12.73 -0.85 23.00
CA GLU A 296 -11.52 -0.64 22.19
C GLU A 296 -11.74 -0.97 20.71
N LYS A 297 -12.96 -0.96 20.20
CA LYS A 297 -13.28 -1.39 18.82
C LYS A 297 -14.08 -0.34 18.07
N LEU A 298 -13.72 -0.12 16.81
CA LEU A 298 -14.41 0.82 15.93
C LEU A 298 -15.62 0.17 15.27
N VAL A 299 -16.69 0.95 15.17
CA VAL A 299 -17.93 0.59 14.48
C VAL A 299 -18.24 1.64 13.43
N PHE A 300 -18.45 1.20 12.18
CA PHE A 300 -18.80 2.06 11.06
C PHE A 300 -20.17 1.67 10.53
N CYS A 301 -21.15 2.57 10.62
CA CYS A 301 -22.49 2.35 10.10
C CYS A 301 -22.62 3.03 8.75
N LEU A 302 -22.59 2.24 7.66
CA LEU A 302 -22.64 2.72 6.29
C LEU A 302 -24.08 2.70 5.75
N SER A 303 -24.33 3.51 4.72
CA SER A 303 -25.62 3.57 4.02
C SER A 303 -26.00 2.23 3.38
N GLY A 304 -27.29 1.94 3.26
CA GLY A 304 -27.79 0.83 2.44
C GLY A 304 -27.64 1.04 0.93
N ASN A 305 -27.46 2.30 0.46
CA ASN A 305 -27.22 2.57 -0.95
C ASN A 305 -25.79 2.14 -1.37
N PRO A 306 -25.60 1.27 -2.38
CA PRO A 306 -24.31 0.67 -2.72
C PRO A 306 -23.17 1.66 -2.91
N PHE A 307 -23.36 2.68 -3.74
CA PHE A 307 -22.29 3.66 -3.96
C PHE A 307 -22.03 4.52 -2.70
N ALA A 308 -23.03 4.81 -1.91
CA ALA A 308 -22.82 5.55 -0.67
C ALA A 308 -22.01 4.73 0.35
N ALA A 309 -22.31 3.44 0.49
CA ALA A 309 -21.56 2.52 1.31
C ALA A 309 -20.09 2.43 0.87
N ALA A 310 -19.85 2.17 -0.41
CA ALA A 310 -18.50 2.06 -0.94
C ALA A 310 -17.69 3.36 -0.83
N ALA A 311 -18.29 4.50 -1.15
CA ALA A 311 -17.62 5.79 -1.05
C ALA A 311 -17.19 6.11 0.39
N THR A 312 -18.08 5.87 1.37
CA THR A 312 -17.75 6.13 2.79
C THR A 312 -16.84 5.06 3.39
N LEU A 313 -16.89 3.83 2.90
CA LEU A 313 -15.90 2.80 3.22
C LEU A 313 -14.49 3.27 2.85
N GLU A 314 -14.28 3.69 1.59
CA GLU A 314 -12.97 4.14 1.09
C GLU A 314 -12.49 5.44 1.76
N GLN A 315 -13.41 6.35 2.08
CA GLN A 315 -13.05 7.66 2.64
C GLN A 315 -12.71 7.62 4.13
N TYR A 316 -13.36 6.73 4.90
CA TYR A 316 -13.30 6.80 6.38
C TYR A 316 -12.97 5.47 7.04
N ALA A 317 -13.68 4.39 6.69
CA ALA A 317 -13.49 3.11 7.37
C ALA A 317 -12.14 2.48 6.99
N VAL A 318 -11.80 2.44 5.70
CA VAL A 318 -10.51 1.89 5.23
C VAL A 318 -9.32 2.63 5.86
N PRO A 319 -9.22 3.98 5.81
CA PRO A 319 -8.13 4.71 6.47
C PRO A 319 -8.01 4.39 7.96
N ALA A 320 -9.12 4.37 8.68
CA ALA A 320 -9.13 4.06 10.11
C ALA A 320 -8.69 2.62 10.41
N LEU A 321 -9.16 1.65 9.65
CA LEU A 321 -8.80 0.24 9.81
C LEU A 321 -7.32 -0.01 9.49
N LEU A 322 -6.78 0.62 8.43
CA LEU A 322 -5.36 0.54 8.12
C LEU A 322 -4.50 1.16 9.22
N ARG A 323 -4.95 2.28 9.78
CA ARG A 323 -4.28 2.92 10.92
C ARG A 323 -4.33 2.02 12.17
N ALA A 324 -5.48 1.44 12.47
CA ALA A 324 -5.65 0.49 13.57
C ALA A 324 -4.82 -0.80 13.38
N ALA A 325 -4.60 -1.24 12.13
CA ALA A 325 -3.73 -2.36 11.80
C ALA A 325 -2.22 -2.06 11.97
N GLY A 326 -1.86 -0.85 12.39
CA GLY A 326 -0.47 -0.45 12.64
C GLY A 326 0.24 0.20 11.45
N ARG A 327 -0.48 0.51 10.35
CA ARG A 327 0.09 1.22 9.20
C ARG A 327 0.40 2.67 9.57
N ARG A 328 1.44 3.25 8.99
CA ARG A 328 1.79 4.66 9.21
C ARG A 328 0.65 5.57 8.73
N GLU A 329 0.43 6.68 9.43
CA GLU A 329 -0.70 7.56 9.13
C GLU A 329 -0.69 8.09 7.70
N GLU A 330 0.47 8.52 7.20
CA GLU A 330 0.63 9.02 5.83
C GLU A 330 0.26 8.00 4.76
N ASP A 331 0.40 6.69 5.06
CA ASP A 331 0.07 5.61 4.15
C ASP A 331 -1.40 5.14 4.26
N CYS A 332 -2.14 5.66 5.25
CA CYS A 332 -3.57 5.37 5.43
C CYS A 332 -4.47 6.37 4.71
N ILE A 333 -3.96 7.59 4.48
CA ILE A 333 -4.75 8.69 3.91
C ILE A 333 -4.88 8.49 2.40
N PRO A 334 -6.11 8.53 1.84
CA PRO A 334 -6.29 8.49 0.40
C PRO A 334 -5.52 9.60 -0.30
N VAL A 335 -4.79 9.26 -1.35
CA VAL A 335 -3.95 10.23 -2.08
C VAL A 335 -4.84 11.13 -2.96
N HIS A 336 -4.76 12.43 -2.75
CA HIS A 336 -5.38 13.41 -3.61
C HIS A 336 -4.45 13.76 -4.78
N THR A 337 -5.01 13.70 -5.99
CA THR A 337 -4.33 14.10 -7.23
C THR A 337 -5.25 14.99 -8.04
N ARG A 338 -4.71 15.58 -9.11
CA ARG A 338 -5.53 16.29 -10.11
C ARG A 338 -5.61 15.51 -11.39
N GLY A 339 -6.76 15.57 -12.04
CA GLY A 339 -6.95 14.91 -13.32
C GLY A 339 -7.91 15.72 -14.21
N ARG A 340 -7.78 15.50 -15.51
CA ARG A 340 -8.60 16.18 -16.52
C ARG A 340 -9.79 15.32 -16.90
N LEU A 341 -10.99 15.86 -16.77
CA LEU A 341 -12.23 15.16 -17.13
C LEU A 341 -12.29 14.85 -18.63
N THR A 342 -12.63 13.62 -18.96
CA THR A 342 -13.02 13.19 -20.31
C THR A 342 -14.54 13.25 -20.52
N THR A 343 -15.31 13.21 -19.44
CA THR A 343 -16.78 13.29 -19.41
C THR A 343 -17.20 14.39 -18.45
N GLY A 344 -18.38 14.95 -18.63
CA GLY A 344 -18.89 16.03 -17.77
C GLY A 344 -19.85 15.53 -16.68
N PHE A 345 -20.21 16.44 -15.79
CA PHE A 345 -21.28 16.24 -14.82
C PHE A 345 -22.16 17.49 -14.73
N SER A 346 -23.41 17.37 -15.13
CA SER A 346 -24.31 18.53 -15.38
C SER A 346 -24.98 19.13 -14.13
N LYS A 347 -24.92 18.45 -12.96
CA LYS A 347 -25.62 18.88 -11.76
C LYS A 347 -24.74 19.75 -10.87
N PRO A 348 -25.18 20.96 -10.45
CA PRO A 348 -24.45 21.75 -9.49
C PRO A 348 -24.41 21.07 -8.12
N SER A 349 -23.37 21.31 -7.34
CA SER A 349 -23.14 20.73 -6.01
C SER A 349 -23.38 21.77 -4.91
N LYS A 350 -24.50 21.67 -4.20
CA LYS A 350 -24.80 22.56 -3.05
C LYS A 350 -23.90 22.29 -1.85
N GLY A 351 -23.48 21.03 -1.64
CA GLY A 351 -22.51 20.58 -0.64
C GLY A 351 -21.40 19.82 -1.32
N THR A 352 -20.36 19.42 -0.59
CA THR A 352 -19.28 18.57 -1.12
C THR A 352 -19.88 17.29 -1.74
N ARG A 353 -19.49 16.99 -2.96
CA ARG A 353 -19.99 15.84 -3.70
C ARG A 353 -18.84 14.97 -4.17
N PHE A 354 -18.99 13.67 -3.95
CA PHE A 354 -18.09 12.66 -4.49
C PHE A 354 -18.77 11.90 -5.61
N LEU A 355 -18.08 11.79 -6.74
CA LEU A 355 -18.53 11.04 -7.90
C LEU A 355 -17.56 9.86 -8.11
N ARG A 356 -18.10 8.67 -8.33
CA ARG A 356 -17.28 7.54 -8.76
C ARG A 356 -16.65 7.85 -10.10
N ALA A 357 -15.39 7.48 -10.28
CA ALA A 357 -14.66 7.77 -11.50
C ALA A 357 -13.55 6.72 -11.74
N ARG A 358 -13.08 6.72 -12.98
CA ARG A 358 -11.91 6.00 -13.41
C ARG A 358 -10.82 6.99 -13.79
N ALA A 359 -9.69 6.95 -13.08
CA ALA A 359 -8.50 7.74 -13.39
C ALA A 359 -7.44 6.86 -14.04
N LEU A 360 -6.88 7.31 -15.16
CA LEU A 360 -5.79 6.65 -15.87
C LEU A 360 -4.95 7.68 -16.64
N GLY A 361 -3.65 7.73 -16.39
CA GLY A 361 -2.74 8.62 -17.13
C GLY A 361 -3.08 10.11 -17.02
N GLY A 362 -3.63 10.58 -15.90
CA GLY A 362 -4.05 11.96 -15.70
C GLY A 362 -5.40 12.31 -16.29
N LEU A 363 -6.05 11.36 -16.98
CA LEU A 363 -7.42 11.49 -17.48
C LEU A 363 -8.41 10.87 -16.50
N VAL A 364 -9.60 11.47 -16.37
CA VAL A 364 -10.63 11.07 -15.42
C VAL A 364 -11.97 10.94 -16.16
N GLU A 365 -12.55 9.76 -16.09
CA GLU A 365 -13.85 9.44 -16.65
C GLU A 365 -14.87 9.28 -15.53
N ILE A 366 -15.98 10.04 -15.59
CA ILE A 366 -17.14 9.85 -14.74
C ILE A 366 -18.14 8.97 -15.53
N PRO A 367 -18.45 7.73 -15.07
CA PRO A 367 -19.33 6.83 -15.81
C PRO A 367 -20.74 7.41 -16.00
N GLY A 368 -21.39 7.07 -17.12
CA GLY A 368 -22.80 7.43 -17.39
C GLY A 368 -22.99 8.83 -17.93
N GLU A 369 -22.12 9.28 -18.83
CA GLU A 369 -22.24 10.53 -19.55
C GLU A 369 -23.67 10.75 -20.08
N GLY A 370 -24.27 11.92 -19.76
CA GLY A 370 -25.62 12.27 -20.15
C GLY A 370 -26.75 11.53 -19.43
N ASN A 371 -26.46 10.48 -18.62
CA ASN A 371 -27.48 9.73 -17.88
C ASN A 371 -27.45 10.10 -16.39
N ALA A 372 -28.42 10.89 -15.94
CA ALA A 372 -28.55 11.28 -14.55
C ALA A 372 -28.79 10.09 -13.58
N GLU A 373 -29.36 8.98 -14.08
CA GLU A 373 -29.64 7.77 -13.29
C GLU A 373 -28.39 6.97 -13.02
N ALA A 374 -27.41 6.98 -13.93
CA ALA A 374 -26.13 6.35 -13.74
C ALA A 374 -25.34 6.94 -12.54
N HIS A 375 -25.69 8.16 -12.10
CA HIS A 375 -25.13 8.81 -10.92
C HIS A 375 -25.94 8.59 -9.64
N SER A 376 -26.99 7.75 -9.68
CA SER A 376 -27.74 7.36 -8.49
C SER A 376 -26.83 6.62 -7.51
N SER A 377 -26.99 6.92 -6.21
CA SER A 377 -26.27 6.20 -5.15
C SER A 377 -26.67 4.72 -5.04
N GLY A 378 -27.84 4.36 -5.58
CA GLY A 378 -28.34 2.99 -5.67
C GLY A 378 -27.80 2.18 -6.86
N SER A 379 -27.10 2.79 -7.82
CA SER A 379 -26.59 2.08 -9.00
C SER A 379 -25.31 1.31 -8.67
N LEU A 380 -25.43 -0.01 -8.56
CA LEU A 380 -24.32 -0.92 -8.27
C LEU A 380 -23.38 -1.09 -9.48
N SER A 381 -23.94 -1.34 -10.66
CA SER A 381 -23.14 -1.62 -11.87
C SER A 381 -22.23 -0.45 -12.29
N ALA A 382 -22.61 0.78 -12.00
CA ALA A 382 -21.84 1.97 -12.35
C ALA A 382 -20.54 2.13 -11.54
N MET A 383 -20.27 1.23 -10.57
CA MET A 383 -18.99 1.19 -9.86
C MET A 383 -17.95 0.29 -10.54
N MET A 384 -18.36 -0.55 -11.50
CA MET A 384 -17.43 -1.42 -12.22
C MET A 384 -16.39 -0.59 -12.99
N GLY A 385 -15.12 -0.88 -12.77
CA GLY A 385 -14.00 -0.17 -13.39
C GLY A 385 -13.62 1.16 -12.73
N CYS A 386 -14.34 1.64 -11.71
CA CYS A 386 -13.96 2.82 -10.94
C CYS A 386 -12.81 2.48 -9.98
N ASN A 387 -11.86 3.39 -9.86
CA ASN A 387 -10.68 3.27 -8.98
C ASN A 387 -10.44 4.51 -8.12
N CYS A 388 -11.34 5.51 -8.21
CA CYS A 388 -11.22 6.78 -7.48
C CYS A 388 -12.58 7.46 -7.32
N LEU A 389 -12.58 8.53 -6.53
CA LEU A 389 -13.68 9.49 -6.44
C LEU A 389 -13.22 10.84 -6.97
N VAL A 390 -14.07 11.52 -7.75
CA VAL A 390 -13.90 12.95 -8.04
C VAL A 390 -14.58 13.74 -6.94
N GLU A 391 -13.87 14.67 -6.34
CA GLU A 391 -14.39 15.59 -5.35
C GLU A 391 -14.81 16.90 -6.02
N LEU A 392 -16.09 17.24 -5.88
CA LEU A 392 -16.63 18.53 -6.27
C LEU A 392 -16.95 19.34 -4.99
N PRO A 393 -16.25 20.45 -4.75
CA PRO A 393 -16.49 21.29 -3.57
C PRO A 393 -17.90 21.82 -3.47
N ALA A 394 -18.33 22.19 -2.28
CA ALA A 394 -19.60 22.86 -2.07
C ALA A 394 -19.68 24.17 -2.89
N GLY A 395 -20.81 24.38 -3.57
CA GLY A 395 -21.03 25.54 -4.43
C GLY A 395 -20.51 25.38 -5.86
N SER A 396 -19.89 24.24 -6.22
CA SER A 396 -19.46 23.98 -7.60
C SER A 396 -20.64 23.98 -8.56
N GLY A 397 -20.47 24.61 -9.74
CA GLY A 397 -21.32 24.46 -10.88
C GLY A 397 -21.25 23.09 -11.54
N PRO A 398 -21.92 22.90 -12.67
CA PRO A 398 -21.64 21.78 -13.56
C PRO A 398 -20.18 21.79 -13.99
N VAL A 399 -19.59 20.61 -14.21
CA VAL A 399 -18.22 20.48 -14.73
C VAL A 399 -18.27 19.87 -16.14
N ALA A 400 -17.43 20.38 -17.02
CA ALA A 400 -17.37 20.00 -18.43
C ALA A 400 -16.17 19.11 -18.74
N PRO A 401 -16.19 18.34 -19.85
CA PRO A 401 -14.99 17.68 -20.36
C PRO A 401 -13.86 18.69 -20.57
N GLY A 402 -12.64 18.32 -20.22
CA GLY A 402 -11.44 19.17 -20.28
C GLY A 402 -11.13 19.94 -19.01
N GLU A 403 -12.05 20.06 -18.07
CA GLU A 403 -11.78 20.70 -16.77
C GLU A 403 -10.91 19.83 -15.87
N GLU A 404 -10.08 20.48 -15.03
CA GLU A 404 -9.35 19.83 -13.95
C GLU A 404 -10.22 19.66 -12.71
N VAL A 405 -10.14 18.48 -12.11
CA VAL A 405 -10.85 18.14 -10.88
C VAL A 405 -9.91 17.49 -9.86
N GLU A 406 -10.26 17.60 -8.59
CA GLU A 406 -9.62 16.87 -7.53
C GLU A 406 -10.10 15.41 -7.54
N VAL A 407 -9.14 14.50 -7.41
CA VAL A 407 -9.34 13.03 -7.47
C VAL A 407 -8.81 12.43 -6.18
N LEU A 408 -9.68 11.73 -5.48
CA LEU A 408 -9.35 10.93 -4.30
C LEU A 408 -9.14 9.49 -4.76
N ASN A 409 -7.89 9.04 -4.77
CA ASN A 409 -7.54 7.69 -5.18
C ASN A 409 -7.78 6.71 -4.03
N PHE A 410 -8.31 5.51 -4.35
CA PHE A 410 -8.49 4.48 -3.34
C PHE A 410 -7.14 3.99 -2.83
N VAL A 411 -7.04 3.76 -1.53
CA VAL A 411 -5.81 3.22 -0.91
C VAL A 411 -5.54 1.82 -1.47
N GLN A 412 -4.26 1.57 -1.77
CA GLN A 412 -3.79 0.29 -2.33
C GLN A 412 -3.24 -0.61 -1.21
#